data_d6447da108bef10c1f037ddcec09bdba
#
_entry.id   d6447da108bef10c1f037ddcec09bdba
#
_cell.length_a   1.000
_cell.length_b   1.000
_cell.length_c   1.000
_cell.angle_alpha   90.00
_cell.angle_beta   90.00
_cell.angle_gamma   90.00
#
_symmetry.space_group_name_H-M   'P 1'
#
loop_
_entity.id
_entity.type
_entity.pdbx_description
1 polymer ?
#
loop_
_entity_poly.entity_id
_entity_poly.type
_entity_poly.pdbx_seq_one_letter_code
_entity_poly.pdbx_strand_id
1 'polypeptide(L)'
;MFALMLASARGDSAIIDELAHVPAGYSYLALRDYRLNPEHPPLIKDLAASLLLFADVNFPINVPSWTDDVNGQWTQGAIFLYEAGNHPDVILGLMRLPLMILAVLFGWLLWSWTRRNFSEPVAHLALIFYAFSPTFIAHSRFVTTDLAAAFGFFIGLVTFLKFLDQPSAKNILMAGLAFGTAQLLKFSLILLIPIYGVLLVAWALSRVHLGWDERAQLFLRLLGKVAVIVIVAIALIWLVYVYHVWDYPAERQYRDAEFILGSFRFRSWVAFDLWLIQSDFLRPLGQYFLGLFMVFQRAAGGNTQYFLGEVTAAGSRIYFPMLYLLKESLALHILSAIAIFFAVRRVLTSSSKSIAAVLGWVRDHFLEFGSIVFIAIYWLSSLSSTLNIGVRHVLPTFPFIYVLVSKEIVSWLRSWPTSDVASWWEWLKRAFEIYISSIAYGKNKVNP
;
A
#
# COMPACT_ATOMS: atom_id res chain seq x y z
N MET A 1 5.84 17.29 -5.56
CA MET A 1 5.53 16.39 -4.44
C MET A 1 6.49 16.58 -3.27
N PHE A 2 7.80 16.28 -3.39
CA PHE A 2 8.76 16.35 -2.25
C PHE A 2 8.73 17.71 -1.52
N ALA A 3 8.84 18.81 -2.24
CA ALA A 3 8.80 20.16 -1.65
C ALA A 3 7.49 20.46 -0.92
N LEU A 4 6.35 19.97 -1.43
CA LEU A 4 5.05 20.12 -0.77
C LEU A 4 4.97 19.31 0.54
N MET A 5 5.46 18.07 0.54
CA MET A 5 5.55 17.26 1.76
C MET A 5 6.45 17.92 2.80
N LEU A 6 7.65 18.34 2.40
CA LEU A 6 8.61 18.98 3.30
C LEU A 6 8.09 20.29 3.87
N ALA A 7 7.49 21.14 3.03
CA ALA A 7 6.92 22.42 3.47
C ALA A 7 5.75 22.22 4.43
N SER A 8 4.88 21.24 4.14
CA SER A 8 3.69 20.96 4.97
C SER A 8 4.00 20.19 6.25
N ALA A 9 5.18 19.55 6.36
CA ALA A 9 5.60 18.85 7.58
C ALA A 9 6.29 19.78 8.60
N ARG A 10 6.69 21.01 8.19
CA ARG A 10 7.36 21.95 9.08
C ARG A 10 6.41 22.44 10.16
N GLY A 11 6.83 22.30 11.42
CA GLY A 11 6.06 22.74 12.58
C GLY A 11 4.92 21.79 12.98
N ASP A 12 4.75 20.66 12.29
CA ASP A 12 3.80 19.64 12.72
C ASP A 12 4.37 18.81 13.87
N SER A 13 3.69 18.82 15.01
CA SER A 13 3.96 17.88 16.13
C SER A 13 3.77 16.42 15.70
N ALA A 14 4.14 15.48 16.58
CA ALA A 14 3.86 14.06 16.34
C ALA A 14 2.35 13.81 16.23
N ILE A 15 1.93 13.07 15.21
CA ILE A 15 0.60 12.48 15.17
C ILE A 15 0.54 11.24 16.06
N ILE A 16 -0.68 10.81 16.43
CA ILE A 16 -0.85 9.68 17.35
C ILE A 16 -0.10 8.42 16.89
N ASP A 17 -0.14 8.08 15.60
CA ASP A 17 0.54 6.88 15.08
C ASP A 17 2.08 6.98 15.25
N GLU A 18 2.67 8.18 15.21
CA GLU A 18 4.10 8.39 15.37
C GLU A 18 4.58 8.12 16.80
N LEU A 19 3.71 8.30 17.82
CA LEU A 19 4.06 7.93 19.21
C LEU A 19 4.36 6.43 19.34
N ALA A 20 3.73 5.59 18.52
CA ALA A 20 4.00 4.15 18.52
C ALA A 20 5.12 3.76 17.55
N HIS A 21 5.15 4.34 16.35
CA HIS A 21 6.07 3.92 15.29
C HIS A 21 7.49 4.43 15.49
N VAL A 22 7.66 5.62 16.09
CA VAL A 22 8.98 6.24 16.29
C VAL A 22 9.83 5.46 17.28
N PRO A 23 9.38 5.17 18.52
CA PRO A 23 10.17 4.37 19.46
C PRO A 23 10.35 2.93 18.97
N ALA A 24 9.34 2.35 18.32
CA ALA A 24 9.45 1.00 17.78
C ALA A 24 10.53 0.90 16.70
N GLY A 25 10.55 1.81 15.72
CA GLY A 25 11.56 1.82 14.67
C GLY A 25 12.98 1.96 15.21
N TYR A 26 13.18 2.84 16.20
CA TYR A 26 14.49 2.97 16.85
C TYR A 26 14.90 1.70 17.60
N SER A 27 13.99 1.11 18.40
CA SER A 27 14.29 -0.11 19.16
C SER A 27 14.60 -1.30 18.25
N TYR A 28 13.96 -1.40 17.09
CA TYR A 28 14.23 -2.47 16.13
C TYR A 28 15.65 -2.43 15.58
N LEU A 29 16.10 -1.24 15.16
CA LEU A 29 17.41 -1.08 14.54
C LEU A 29 18.54 -0.98 15.55
N ALA A 30 18.36 -0.18 16.62
CA ALA A 30 19.42 0.09 17.58
C ALA A 30 19.55 -0.99 18.65
N LEU A 31 18.42 -1.58 19.08
CA LEU A 31 18.38 -2.56 20.16
C LEU A 31 18.04 -3.98 19.70
N ARG A 32 17.71 -4.19 18.42
CA ARG A 32 17.31 -5.48 17.84
C ARG A 32 16.21 -6.18 18.64
N ASP A 33 15.25 -5.39 19.15
CA ASP A 33 14.20 -5.82 20.06
C ASP A 33 12.82 -5.38 19.56
N TYR A 34 11.95 -6.36 19.34
CA TYR A 34 10.64 -6.17 18.71
C TYR A 34 9.47 -6.12 19.70
N ARG A 35 9.70 -5.76 20.96
CA ARG A 35 8.63 -5.74 22.00
C ARG A 35 7.58 -4.65 21.80
N LEU A 36 7.89 -3.59 21.06
CA LEU A 36 6.98 -2.47 20.80
C LEU A 36 6.30 -2.64 19.44
N ASN A 37 5.02 -2.27 19.35
CA ASN A 37 4.23 -2.19 18.13
C ASN A 37 4.24 -3.46 17.24
N PRO A 38 3.98 -4.66 17.82
CA PRO A 38 3.98 -5.91 17.06
C PRO A 38 2.86 -6.03 16.02
N GLU A 39 1.80 -5.21 16.10
CA GLU A 39 0.69 -5.15 15.15
C GLU A 39 1.05 -4.56 13.78
N HIS A 40 2.28 -4.10 13.59
CA HIS A 40 2.78 -3.59 12.30
C HIS A 40 4.17 -4.15 12.00
N PRO A 41 4.42 -4.69 10.78
CA PRO A 41 5.73 -5.24 10.41
C PRO A 41 6.86 -4.20 10.45
N PRO A 42 8.15 -4.62 10.47
CA PRO A 42 9.26 -3.73 10.80
C PRO A 42 9.67 -2.77 9.68
N LEU A 43 9.67 -3.21 8.42
CA LEU A 43 10.49 -2.65 7.36
C LEU A 43 10.31 -1.14 7.11
N ILE A 44 9.08 -0.62 7.23
CA ILE A 44 8.86 0.81 7.04
C ILE A 44 9.33 1.63 8.25
N LYS A 45 9.28 1.06 9.46
CA LYS A 45 9.76 1.68 10.69
C LYS A 45 11.28 1.69 10.71
N ASP A 46 11.92 0.62 10.22
CA ASP A 46 13.36 0.53 10.03
C ASP A 46 13.85 1.60 9.05
N LEU A 47 13.17 1.71 7.90
CA LEU A 47 13.49 2.75 6.93
C LEU A 47 13.38 4.14 7.56
N ALA A 48 12.32 4.42 8.29
CA ALA A 48 12.12 5.70 8.98
C ALA A 48 13.24 5.97 10.01
N ALA A 49 13.55 4.99 10.85
CA ALA A 49 14.53 5.14 11.93
C ALA A 49 15.99 5.10 11.47
N SER A 50 16.26 4.76 10.20
CA SER A 50 17.62 4.58 9.69
C SER A 50 18.54 5.77 9.92
N LEU A 51 18.01 7.00 9.82
CA LEU A 51 18.80 8.22 10.05
C LEU A 51 19.03 8.51 11.54
N LEU A 52 18.20 7.99 12.44
CA LEU A 52 18.41 8.15 13.89
C LEU A 52 19.62 7.38 14.40
N LEU A 53 20.11 6.37 13.69
CA LEU A 53 21.34 5.65 14.05
C LEU A 53 22.58 6.56 13.99
N PHE A 54 22.50 7.70 13.34
CA PHE A 54 23.56 8.70 13.20
C PHE A 54 23.32 9.95 14.07
N ALA A 55 22.24 9.97 14.85
CA ALA A 55 21.86 11.06 15.73
C ALA A 55 22.15 10.68 17.19
N ASP A 56 22.52 11.67 18.00
CA ASP A 56 22.62 11.49 19.44
C ASP A 56 21.22 11.59 20.05
N VAL A 57 20.64 10.42 20.37
CA VAL A 57 19.31 10.30 20.98
C VAL A 57 19.35 9.42 22.21
N ASN A 58 18.67 9.86 23.26
CA ASN A 58 18.52 9.12 24.50
C ASN A 58 17.24 8.25 24.43
N PHE A 59 17.39 6.93 24.35
CA PHE A 59 16.28 5.99 24.39
C PHE A 59 16.19 5.35 25.79
N PRO A 60 15.14 5.65 26.57
CA PRO A 60 15.04 5.19 27.96
C PRO A 60 14.63 3.70 28.02
N ILE A 61 15.56 2.85 28.52
CA ILE A 61 15.35 1.42 28.68
C ILE A 61 15.02 1.00 30.13
N ASN A 62 15.11 1.95 31.10
CA ASN A 62 14.88 1.70 32.51
C ASN A 62 13.53 2.26 32.99
N VAL A 63 12.54 2.27 32.11
CA VAL A 63 11.18 2.76 32.40
C VAL A 63 10.16 1.63 32.29
N PRO A 64 9.07 1.66 33.06
CA PRO A 64 8.07 0.58 33.06
C PRO A 64 7.51 0.23 31.69
N SER A 65 7.33 1.23 30.82
CA SER A 65 6.85 1.02 29.44
C SER A 65 7.80 0.14 28.60
N TRP A 66 9.08 0.07 28.97
CA TRP A 66 10.07 -0.81 28.35
C TRP A 66 10.26 -2.10 29.14
N THR A 67 10.37 -2.04 30.49
CA THR A 67 10.73 -3.18 31.32
C THR A 67 9.56 -4.10 31.63
N ASP A 68 8.35 -3.57 31.88
CA ASP A 68 7.25 -4.30 32.49
C ASP A 68 6.04 -4.44 31.56
N ASP A 69 5.66 -3.36 30.86
CA ASP A 69 4.46 -3.30 30.04
C ASP A 69 4.55 -4.23 28.82
N VAL A 70 3.45 -4.91 28.51
CA VAL A 70 3.29 -5.60 27.24
C VAL A 70 2.88 -4.57 26.19
N ASN A 71 3.72 -4.44 25.14
CA ASN A 71 3.49 -3.46 24.07
C ASN A 71 3.31 -2.02 24.57
N GLY A 72 4.19 -1.55 25.45
CA GLY A 72 4.13 -0.20 26.05
C GLY A 72 4.40 0.96 25.08
N GLN A 73 4.09 0.81 23.81
CA GLN A 73 4.45 1.66 22.67
C GLN A 73 4.08 3.14 22.83
N TRP A 74 2.90 3.42 23.37
CA TRP A 74 2.39 4.80 23.50
C TRP A 74 3.13 5.59 24.57
N THR A 75 3.27 5.00 25.74
CA THR A 75 4.00 5.59 26.87
C THR A 75 5.48 5.70 26.54
N GLN A 76 6.07 4.66 25.95
CA GLN A 76 7.47 4.69 25.52
C GLN A 76 7.73 5.80 24.49
N GLY A 77 6.80 6.03 23.57
CA GLY A 77 6.89 7.11 22.59
C GLY A 77 6.80 8.50 23.20
N ALA A 78 5.89 8.69 24.14
CA ALA A 78 5.77 9.95 24.86
C ALA A 78 7.06 10.27 25.67
N ILE A 79 7.57 9.28 26.41
CA ILE A 79 8.82 9.43 27.15
C ILE A 79 10.00 9.67 26.20
N PHE A 80 10.16 8.87 25.15
CA PHE A 80 11.26 9.01 24.20
C PHE A 80 11.27 10.37 23.50
N LEU A 81 10.14 10.87 23.08
CA LEU A 81 10.05 12.15 22.36
C LEU A 81 10.15 13.36 23.30
N TYR A 82 9.47 13.33 24.46
CA TYR A 82 9.21 14.55 25.21
C TYR A 82 9.81 14.60 26.63
N GLU A 83 10.21 13.44 27.22
CA GLU A 83 10.65 13.38 28.60
C GLU A 83 12.11 12.94 28.78
N ALA A 84 12.69 12.28 27.76
CA ALA A 84 14.06 11.77 27.80
C ALA A 84 15.14 12.82 27.50
N GLY A 85 14.79 14.10 27.41
CA GLY A 85 15.72 15.19 27.09
C GLY A 85 16.08 15.28 25.59
N ASN A 86 15.37 14.59 24.72
CA ASN A 86 15.54 14.67 23.28
C ASN A 86 14.94 15.94 22.67
N HIS A 87 15.26 16.19 21.39
CA HIS A 87 14.65 17.24 20.58
C HIS A 87 13.61 16.61 19.62
N PRO A 88 12.29 16.66 19.93
CA PRO A 88 11.25 15.98 19.17
C PRO A 88 11.23 16.34 17.68
N ASP A 89 11.39 17.63 17.36
CA ASP A 89 11.36 18.11 15.98
C ASP A 89 12.51 17.54 15.13
N VAL A 90 13.68 17.33 15.75
CA VAL A 90 14.84 16.70 15.08
C VAL A 90 14.55 15.22 14.82
N ILE A 91 14.05 14.49 15.81
CA ILE A 91 13.70 13.07 15.67
C ILE A 91 12.64 12.89 14.59
N LEU A 92 11.54 13.64 14.67
CA LEU A 92 10.45 13.57 13.69
C LEU A 92 10.93 13.95 12.29
N GLY A 93 11.73 15.00 12.16
CA GLY A 93 12.30 15.43 10.88
C GLY A 93 13.17 14.35 10.23
N LEU A 94 14.05 13.72 11.00
CA LEU A 94 14.92 12.63 10.53
C LEU A 94 14.12 11.39 10.14
N MET A 95 13.08 11.02 10.91
CA MET A 95 12.29 9.83 10.63
C MET A 95 11.27 10.02 9.48
N ARG A 96 10.76 11.22 9.27
CA ARG A 96 9.83 11.55 8.18
C ARG A 96 10.52 11.63 6.81
N LEU A 97 11.78 12.06 6.78
CA LEU A 97 12.53 12.28 5.54
C LEU A 97 12.67 11.01 4.66
N PRO A 98 13.04 9.82 5.18
CA PRO A 98 13.13 8.60 4.38
C PRO A 98 11.80 8.20 3.74
N LEU A 99 10.66 8.45 4.41
CA LEU A 99 9.34 8.17 3.86
C LEU A 99 8.98 9.12 2.71
N MET A 100 9.32 10.41 2.83
CA MET A 100 9.15 11.37 1.74
C MET A 100 9.98 10.98 0.51
N ILE A 101 11.21 10.48 0.73
CA ILE A 101 12.07 9.96 -0.34
C ILE A 101 11.44 8.70 -0.97
N LEU A 102 10.93 7.77 -0.15
CA LEU A 102 10.22 6.58 -0.65
C LEU A 102 9.01 6.98 -1.51
N ALA A 103 8.25 8.02 -1.12
CA ALA A 103 7.13 8.51 -1.92
C ALA A 103 7.58 8.99 -3.31
N VAL A 104 8.70 9.72 -3.39
CA VAL A 104 9.27 10.16 -4.69
C VAL A 104 9.72 8.97 -5.54
N LEU A 105 10.42 8.01 -4.90
CA LEU A 105 10.86 6.77 -5.58
C LEU A 105 9.66 5.94 -6.06
N PHE A 106 8.58 5.89 -5.28
CA PHE A 106 7.35 5.22 -5.71
C PHE A 106 6.73 5.91 -6.92
N GLY A 107 6.66 7.24 -6.93
CA GLY A 107 6.19 7.99 -8.11
C GLY A 107 7.03 7.72 -9.37
N TRP A 108 8.35 7.65 -9.23
CA TRP A 108 9.23 7.27 -10.31
C TRP A 108 9.00 5.82 -10.78
N LEU A 109 8.80 4.89 -9.87
CA LEU A 109 8.51 3.49 -10.19
C LEU A 109 7.17 3.35 -10.90
N LEU A 110 6.12 4.03 -10.43
CA LEU A 110 4.81 4.09 -11.06
C LEU A 110 4.91 4.62 -12.50
N TRP A 111 5.61 5.75 -12.69
CA TRP A 111 5.84 6.33 -14.01
C TRP A 111 6.60 5.39 -14.93
N SER A 112 7.71 4.82 -14.45
CA SER A 112 8.58 3.92 -15.22
C SER A 112 7.84 2.65 -15.64
N TRP A 113 7.06 2.04 -14.74
CA TRP A 113 6.25 0.87 -15.04
C TRP A 113 5.13 1.19 -16.03
N THR A 114 4.42 2.29 -15.83
CA THR A 114 3.31 2.72 -16.70
C THR A 114 3.82 3.05 -18.10
N ARG A 115 4.96 3.74 -18.21
CA ARG A 115 5.59 4.06 -19.51
C ARG A 115 5.93 2.80 -20.31
N ARG A 116 6.46 1.77 -19.65
CA ARG A 116 6.89 0.52 -20.32
C ARG A 116 5.72 -0.35 -20.78
N ASN A 117 4.61 -0.31 -20.06
CA ASN A 117 3.48 -1.23 -20.28
C ASN A 117 2.32 -0.59 -21.05
N PHE A 118 2.23 0.74 -21.08
CA PHE A 118 1.15 1.48 -21.76
C PHE A 118 1.72 2.49 -22.75
N SER A 119 2.03 3.72 -22.32
CA SER A 119 2.67 4.73 -23.16
C SER A 119 3.18 5.89 -22.29
N GLU A 120 4.04 6.73 -22.91
CA GLU A 120 4.61 7.89 -22.22
C GLU A 120 3.54 8.92 -21.78
N PRO A 121 2.55 9.31 -22.60
CA PRO A 121 1.48 10.21 -22.15
C PRO A 121 0.65 9.65 -21.00
N VAL A 122 0.35 8.34 -21.00
CA VAL A 122 -0.36 7.67 -19.88
C VAL A 122 0.48 7.76 -18.61
N ALA A 123 1.79 7.53 -18.71
CA ALA A 123 2.68 7.58 -17.57
C ALA A 123 2.79 8.99 -16.96
N HIS A 124 2.85 10.03 -17.81
CA HIS A 124 2.90 11.41 -17.32
C HIS A 124 1.60 11.82 -16.64
N LEU A 125 0.45 11.48 -17.21
CA LEU A 125 -0.84 11.81 -16.58
C LEU A 125 -1.04 11.06 -15.25
N ALA A 126 -0.68 9.77 -15.18
CA ALA A 126 -0.71 9.00 -13.94
C ALA A 126 0.23 9.58 -12.88
N LEU A 127 1.44 10.01 -13.27
CA LEU A 127 2.38 10.69 -12.39
C LEU A 127 1.85 12.03 -11.88
N ILE A 128 1.15 12.80 -12.70
CA ILE A 128 0.51 14.06 -12.28
C ILE A 128 -0.54 13.77 -11.21
N PHE A 129 -1.42 12.80 -11.42
CA PHE A 129 -2.40 12.42 -10.39
C PHE A 129 -1.71 12.00 -9.08
N TYR A 130 -0.68 11.17 -9.16
CA TYR A 130 0.07 10.73 -7.99
C TYR A 130 0.77 11.90 -7.27
N ALA A 131 1.52 12.73 -8.01
CA ALA A 131 2.35 13.78 -7.44
C ALA A 131 1.57 14.93 -6.81
N PHE A 132 0.32 15.14 -7.26
CA PHE A 132 -0.59 16.17 -6.77
C PHE A 132 -1.78 15.61 -5.99
N SER A 133 -1.81 14.29 -5.71
CA SER A 133 -2.83 13.72 -4.82
C SER A 133 -2.70 14.30 -3.42
N PRO A 134 -3.75 14.96 -2.90
CA PRO A 134 -3.72 15.48 -1.54
C PRO A 134 -3.56 14.35 -0.50
N THR A 135 -4.12 13.18 -0.77
CA THR A 135 -4.02 12.02 0.13
C THR A 135 -2.59 11.45 0.17
N PHE A 136 -1.92 11.29 -0.98
CA PHE A 136 -0.51 10.85 -0.98
C PHE A 136 0.40 11.89 -0.32
N ILE A 137 0.24 13.18 -0.61
CA ILE A 137 1.04 14.24 0.02
C ILE A 137 0.85 14.22 1.54
N ALA A 138 -0.41 14.11 2.02
CA ALA A 138 -0.71 14.12 3.44
C ALA A 138 -0.15 12.91 4.20
N HIS A 139 -0.27 11.70 3.64
CA HIS A 139 0.11 10.46 4.35
C HIS A 139 1.56 10.02 4.13
N SER A 140 2.26 10.58 3.13
CA SER A 140 3.66 10.23 2.87
C SER A 140 4.66 11.04 3.69
N ARG A 141 4.22 12.03 4.45
CA ARG A 141 5.07 12.90 5.26
C ARG A 141 5.13 12.53 6.74
N PHE A 142 4.38 11.54 7.18
CA PHE A 142 4.34 11.04 8.54
C PHE A 142 4.88 9.62 8.64
N VAL A 143 5.38 9.24 9.81
CA VAL A 143 5.86 7.87 10.07
C VAL A 143 4.66 6.95 10.29
N THR A 144 4.06 6.54 9.17
CA THR A 144 2.91 5.60 9.13
C THR A 144 3.14 4.50 8.11
N THR A 145 2.28 3.47 8.16
CA THR A 145 2.38 2.30 7.26
C THR A 145 1.58 2.45 5.96
N ASP A 146 0.92 3.59 5.72
CA ASP A 146 -0.05 3.72 4.62
C ASP A 146 0.60 3.87 3.25
N LEU A 147 1.64 4.72 3.14
CA LEU A 147 2.49 4.80 1.94
C LEU A 147 3.11 3.43 1.64
N ALA A 148 3.63 2.77 2.67
CA ALA A 148 4.25 1.45 2.56
C ALA A 148 3.27 0.41 2.04
N ALA A 149 2.00 0.45 2.50
CA ALA A 149 0.96 -0.43 1.99
C ALA A 149 0.71 -0.20 0.49
N ALA A 150 0.56 1.05 0.05
CA ALA A 150 0.36 1.37 -1.36
C ALA A 150 1.55 0.92 -2.23
N PHE A 151 2.77 1.17 -1.77
CA PHE A 151 3.99 0.70 -2.42
C PHE A 151 4.06 -0.84 -2.47
N GLY A 152 3.80 -1.52 -1.35
CA GLY A 152 3.85 -2.98 -1.25
C GLY A 152 2.83 -3.68 -2.15
N PHE A 153 1.58 -3.20 -2.18
CA PHE A 153 0.56 -3.70 -3.12
C PHE A 153 0.97 -3.48 -4.57
N PHE A 154 1.54 -2.31 -4.88
CA PHE A 154 2.00 -2.02 -6.23
C PHE A 154 3.09 -2.99 -6.67
N ILE A 155 4.20 -3.10 -5.92
CA ILE A 155 5.29 -4.01 -6.30
C ILE A 155 4.86 -5.47 -6.30
N GLY A 156 4.05 -5.91 -5.32
CA GLY A 156 3.52 -7.26 -5.24
C GLY A 156 2.69 -7.61 -6.48
N LEU A 157 1.73 -6.74 -6.84
CA LEU A 157 0.85 -7.01 -7.99
C LEU A 157 1.62 -6.97 -9.32
N VAL A 158 2.43 -5.93 -9.58
CA VAL A 158 3.09 -5.79 -10.88
C VAL A 158 4.14 -6.88 -11.15
N THR A 159 4.83 -7.33 -10.10
CA THR A 159 5.80 -8.44 -10.23
C THR A 159 5.10 -9.78 -10.43
N PHE A 160 3.95 -9.99 -9.79
CA PHE A 160 3.15 -11.19 -10.00
C PHE A 160 2.55 -11.24 -11.41
N LEU A 161 2.01 -10.13 -11.92
CA LEU A 161 1.54 -10.02 -13.30
C LEU A 161 2.67 -10.31 -14.30
N LYS A 162 3.88 -9.79 -14.03
CA LYS A 162 5.05 -10.08 -14.85
C LYS A 162 5.48 -11.55 -14.79
N PHE A 163 5.38 -12.18 -13.62
CA PHE A 163 5.61 -13.61 -13.45
C PHE A 163 4.62 -14.44 -14.28
N LEU A 164 3.33 -14.11 -14.26
CA LEU A 164 2.32 -14.83 -15.06
C LEU A 164 2.60 -14.72 -16.58
N ASP A 165 3.00 -13.53 -17.05
CA ASP A 165 3.38 -13.28 -18.44
C ASP A 165 4.64 -14.04 -18.85
N GLN A 166 5.67 -14.02 -17.99
CA GLN A 166 6.98 -14.63 -18.23
C GLN A 166 7.47 -15.37 -16.99
N PRO A 167 7.09 -16.66 -16.81
CA PRO A 167 7.38 -17.45 -15.62
C PRO A 167 8.81 -18.00 -15.57
N SER A 168 9.82 -17.10 -15.74
CA SER A 168 11.26 -17.37 -15.63
C SER A 168 11.73 -17.42 -14.18
N ALA A 169 12.88 -18.04 -13.90
CA ALA A 169 13.49 -18.10 -12.58
C ALA A 169 13.69 -16.68 -11.97
N LYS A 170 14.13 -15.71 -12.80
CA LYS A 170 14.25 -14.30 -12.40
C LYS A 170 12.92 -13.70 -11.93
N ASN A 171 11.85 -13.89 -12.70
CA ASN A 171 10.55 -13.31 -12.37
C ASN A 171 9.90 -14.02 -11.18
N ILE A 172 10.14 -15.32 -10.98
CA ILE A 172 9.73 -16.07 -9.78
C ILE A 172 10.44 -15.49 -8.55
N LEU A 173 11.76 -15.31 -8.61
CA LEU A 173 12.54 -14.73 -7.52
C LEU A 173 12.08 -13.30 -7.22
N MET A 174 11.91 -12.45 -8.25
CA MET A 174 11.46 -11.06 -8.08
C MET A 174 10.04 -10.98 -7.48
N ALA A 175 9.12 -11.84 -7.91
CA ALA A 175 7.77 -11.92 -7.34
C ALA A 175 7.81 -12.40 -5.88
N GLY A 176 8.67 -13.38 -5.54
CA GLY A 176 8.86 -13.85 -4.18
C GLY A 176 9.44 -12.79 -3.24
N LEU A 177 10.49 -12.09 -3.70
CA LEU A 177 11.07 -10.97 -2.94
C LEU A 177 10.06 -9.82 -2.77
N ALA A 178 9.32 -9.46 -3.83
CA ALA A 178 8.32 -8.40 -3.76
C ALA A 178 7.16 -8.79 -2.83
N PHE A 179 6.70 -10.05 -2.86
CA PHE A 179 5.65 -10.54 -1.97
C PHE A 179 6.12 -10.58 -0.52
N GLY A 180 7.33 -11.07 -0.24
CA GLY A 180 7.93 -11.05 1.10
C GLY A 180 8.12 -9.62 1.63
N THR A 181 8.67 -8.71 0.80
CA THR A 181 8.77 -7.28 1.14
C THR A 181 7.41 -6.69 1.46
N ALA A 182 6.38 -7.00 0.67
CA ALA A 182 5.02 -6.56 0.92
C ALA A 182 4.55 -6.98 2.31
N GLN A 183 4.72 -8.26 2.69
CA GLN A 183 4.34 -8.76 4.01
C GLN A 183 5.11 -8.08 5.16
N LEU A 184 6.31 -7.59 4.90
CA LEU A 184 7.14 -6.84 5.85
C LEU A 184 6.81 -5.35 5.94
N LEU A 185 5.95 -4.82 5.06
CA LEU A 185 5.51 -3.43 5.05
C LEU A 185 4.21 -3.21 5.83
N LYS A 186 3.21 -4.09 5.66
CA LYS A 186 1.93 -4.02 6.39
C LYS A 186 1.20 -5.37 6.32
N PHE A 187 0.62 -5.84 7.41
CA PHE A 187 -0.09 -7.13 7.43
C PHE A 187 -1.32 -7.19 6.52
N SER A 188 -1.96 -6.04 6.20
CA SER A 188 -3.06 -6.03 5.24
C SER A 188 -2.67 -6.52 3.84
N LEU A 189 -1.36 -6.60 3.52
CA LEU A 189 -0.89 -7.12 2.24
C LEU A 189 -1.04 -8.65 2.11
N ILE A 190 -1.49 -9.33 3.17
CA ILE A 190 -1.98 -10.72 3.09
C ILE A 190 -3.11 -10.86 2.05
N LEU A 191 -3.83 -9.77 1.77
CA LEU A 191 -4.87 -9.71 0.73
C LEU A 191 -4.33 -9.99 -0.69
N LEU A 192 -3.02 -9.88 -0.91
CA LEU A 192 -2.40 -10.32 -2.17
C LEU A 192 -2.61 -11.82 -2.44
N ILE A 193 -2.76 -12.65 -1.41
CA ILE A 193 -2.96 -14.11 -1.57
C ILE A 193 -4.24 -14.41 -2.36
N PRO A 194 -5.44 -13.99 -1.92
CA PRO A 194 -6.65 -14.22 -2.71
C PRO A 194 -6.62 -13.52 -4.07
N ILE A 195 -5.99 -12.34 -4.19
CA ILE A 195 -5.81 -11.65 -5.47
C ILE A 195 -4.98 -12.50 -6.42
N TYR A 196 -3.84 -13.04 -5.98
CA TYR A 196 -3.01 -13.93 -6.77
C TYR A 196 -3.76 -15.20 -7.21
N GLY A 197 -4.58 -15.77 -6.31
CA GLY A 197 -5.44 -16.91 -6.64
C GLY A 197 -6.40 -16.59 -7.78
N VAL A 198 -7.13 -15.46 -7.70
CA VAL A 198 -8.06 -15.04 -8.77
C VAL A 198 -7.32 -14.77 -10.08
N LEU A 199 -6.17 -14.10 -10.04
CA LEU A 199 -5.38 -13.82 -11.23
C LEU A 199 -4.81 -15.08 -11.87
N LEU A 200 -4.36 -16.05 -11.08
CA LEU A 200 -3.87 -17.34 -11.57
C LEU A 200 -4.95 -18.12 -12.30
N VAL A 201 -6.15 -18.20 -11.72
CA VAL A 201 -7.31 -18.85 -12.34
C VAL A 201 -7.70 -18.13 -13.63
N ALA A 202 -7.83 -16.80 -13.57
CA ALA A 202 -8.19 -15.99 -14.74
C ALA A 202 -7.15 -16.12 -15.87
N TRP A 203 -5.85 -16.16 -15.52
CA TRP A 203 -4.79 -16.40 -16.50
C TRP A 203 -4.95 -17.73 -17.23
N ALA A 204 -5.16 -18.82 -16.50
CA ALA A 204 -5.35 -20.13 -17.11
C ALA A 204 -6.62 -20.21 -17.98
N LEU A 205 -7.74 -19.65 -17.48
CA LEU A 205 -9.02 -19.65 -18.20
C LEU A 205 -8.99 -18.78 -19.47
N SER A 206 -8.25 -17.68 -19.47
CA SER A 206 -8.13 -16.78 -20.61
C SER A 206 -7.40 -17.39 -21.83
N ARG A 207 -6.73 -18.55 -21.67
CA ARG A 207 -6.04 -19.28 -22.74
C ARG A 207 -7.02 -20.12 -23.55
N VAL A 208 -7.98 -19.46 -24.20
CA VAL A 208 -9.11 -20.11 -24.90
C VAL A 208 -8.71 -21.01 -26.07
N HIS A 209 -7.49 -20.88 -26.58
CA HIS A 209 -6.92 -21.75 -27.62
C HIS A 209 -6.46 -23.12 -27.08
N LEU A 210 -6.34 -23.28 -25.76
CA LEU A 210 -5.98 -24.52 -25.10
C LEU A 210 -7.22 -25.31 -24.72
N GLY A 211 -7.15 -26.66 -24.78
CA GLY A 211 -8.14 -27.56 -24.21
C GLY A 211 -8.22 -27.46 -22.68
N TRP A 212 -9.28 -28.03 -22.09
CA TRP A 212 -9.47 -27.99 -20.64
C TRP A 212 -8.33 -28.66 -19.87
N ASP A 213 -7.84 -29.80 -20.35
CA ASP A 213 -6.73 -30.53 -19.74
C ASP A 213 -5.43 -29.73 -19.80
N GLU A 214 -5.17 -29.05 -20.91
CA GLU A 214 -4.00 -28.20 -21.08
C GLU A 214 -4.05 -26.94 -20.14
N ARG A 215 -5.24 -26.33 -19.97
CA ARG A 215 -5.45 -25.24 -19.03
C ARG A 215 -5.23 -25.69 -17.59
N ALA A 216 -5.76 -26.89 -17.23
CA ALA A 216 -5.54 -27.45 -15.90
C ALA A 216 -4.04 -27.74 -15.65
N GLN A 217 -3.33 -28.30 -16.63
CA GLN A 217 -1.88 -28.51 -16.53
C GLN A 217 -1.11 -27.20 -16.44
N LEU A 218 -1.51 -26.16 -17.20
CA LEU A 218 -0.90 -24.83 -17.10
C LEU A 218 -1.10 -24.26 -15.69
N PHE A 219 -2.33 -24.32 -15.16
CA PHE A 219 -2.66 -23.87 -13.81
C PHE A 219 -1.80 -24.57 -12.76
N LEU A 220 -1.72 -25.91 -12.80
CA LEU A 220 -0.93 -26.70 -11.83
C LEU A 220 0.57 -26.40 -11.93
N ARG A 221 1.11 -26.22 -13.13
CA ARG A 221 2.51 -25.81 -13.33
C ARG A 221 2.80 -24.43 -12.75
N LEU A 222 1.89 -23.47 -12.94
CA LEU A 222 2.04 -22.14 -12.38
C LEU A 222 1.86 -22.14 -10.86
N LEU A 223 0.92 -22.94 -10.34
CA LEU A 223 0.73 -23.12 -8.90
C LEU A 223 1.99 -23.66 -8.22
N GLY A 224 2.67 -24.62 -8.82
CA GLY A 224 3.98 -25.10 -8.35
C GLY A 224 5.04 -23.99 -8.28
N LYS A 225 5.03 -23.06 -9.26
CA LYS A 225 5.94 -21.89 -9.24
C LYS A 225 5.51 -20.86 -8.20
N VAL A 226 4.21 -20.69 -7.95
CA VAL A 226 3.70 -19.84 -6.84
C VAL A 226 4.16 -20.38 -5.49
N ALA A 227 4.22 -21.70 -5.31
CA ALA A 227 4.79 -22.28 -4.08
C ALA A 227 6.25 -21.83 -3.87
N VAL A 228 7.06 -21.76 -4.93
CA VAL A 228 8.43 -21.22 -4.85
C VAL A 228 8.43 -19.73 -4.47
N ILE A 229 7.51 -18.93 -5.04
CA ILE A 229 7.32 -17.51 -4.66
C ILE A 229 7.06 -17.38 -3.16
N VAL A 230 6.18 -18.22 -2.60
CA VAL A 230 5.84 -18.23 -1.17
C VAL A 230 7.05 -18.65 -0.32
N ILE A 231 7.80 -19.66 -0.74
CA ILE A 231 9.02 -20.10 -0.03
C ILE A 231 10.05 -18.95 0.04
N VAL A 232 10.30 -18.27 -1.08
CA VAL A 232 11.20 -17.10 -1.12
C VAL A 232 10.70 -15.99 -0.19
N ALA A 233 9.39 -15.72 -0.17
CA ALA A 233 8.80 -14.72 0.69
C ALA A 233 8.96 -15.09 2.18
N ILE A 234 8.67 -16.34 2.57
CA ILE A 234 8.83 -16.82 3.94
C ILE A 234 10.29 -16.76 4.37
N ALA A 235 11.22 -17.13 3.50
CA ALA A 235 12.65 -17.04 3.79
C ALA A 235 13.09 -15.59 4.04
N LEU A 236 12.59 -14.62 3.25
CA LEU A 236 12.87 -13.21 3.45
C LEU A 236 12.25 -12.69 4.76
N ILE A 237 11.00 -13.05 5.06
CA ILE A 237 10.33 -12.69 6.32
C ILE A 237 11.13 -13.23 7.52
N TRP A 238 11.50 -14.51 7.48
CA TRP A 238 12.28 -15.14 8.53
C TRP A 238 13.63 -14.42 8.75
N LEU A 239 14.36 -14.14 7.67
CA LEU A 239 15.65 -13.47 7.73
C LEU A 239 15.56 -12.08 8.39
N VAL A 240 14.55 -11.29 8.02
CA VAL A 240 14.33 -9.96 8.60
C VAL A 240 13.98 -10.08 10.09
N TYR A 241 13.04 -10.95 10.44
CA TYR A 241 12.64 -11.09 11.83
C TYR A 241 13.71 -11.74 12.72
N VAL A 242 14.66 -12.53 12.19
CA VAL A 242 15.84 -12.99 12.95
C VAL A 242 16.58 -11.82 13.57
N TYR A 243 16.85 -10.78 12.80
CA TYR A 243 17.50 -9.55 13.29
C TYR A 243 16.69 -8.87 14.38
N HIS A 244 15.38 -8.77 14.21
CA HIS A 244 14.48 -8.02 15.08
C HIS A 244 14.18 -8.70 16.42
N VAL A 245 14.29 -10.01 16.51
CA VAL A 245 14.10 -10.75 17.77
C VAL A 245 15.42 -11.12 18.43
N TRP A 246 16.56 -10.64 17.92
CA TRP A 246 17.87 -11.08 18.36
C TRP A 246 18.11 -10.81 19.84
N ASP A 247 17.88 -9.60 20.30
CA ASP A 247 18.04 -9.17 21.69
C ASP A 247 16.70 -9.11 22.45
N TYR A 248 15.58 -9.54 21.83
CA TYR A 248 14.30 -9.72 22.51
C TYR A 248 14.34 -11.03 23.33
N PRO A 249 14.30 -11.00 24.69
CA PRO A 249 14.38 -12.20 25.49
C PRO A 249 13.27 -13.20 25.15
N ALA A 250 13.62 -14.47 24.90
CA ALA A 250 12.66 -15.47 24.42
C ALA A 250 11.49 -15.72 25.39
N GLU A 251 11.78 -15.75 26.71
CA GLU A 251 10.76 -15.91 27.75
C GLU A 251 9.78 -14.73 27.75
N ARG A 252 10.30 -13.51 27.54
CA ARG A 252 9.46 -12.30 27.44
C ARG A 252 8.62 -12.32 26.17
N GLN A 253 9.20 -12.67 25.02
CA GLN A 253 8.46 -12.80 23.77
C GLN A 253 7.29 -13.77 23.91
N TYR A 254 7.50 -14.92 24.55
CA TYR A 254 6.47 -15.91 24.83
C TYR A 254 5.36 -15.33 25.72
N ARG A 255 5.73 -14.74 26.86
CA ARG A 255 4.79 -14.11 27.81
C ARG A 255 3.95 -13.02 27.12
N ASP A 256 4.61 -12.14 26.38
CA ASP A 256 3.96 -11.02 25.71
C ASP A 256 2.99 -11.51 24.61
N ALA A 257 3.37 -12.55 23.84
CA ALA A 257 2.51 -13.17 22.84
C ALA A 257 1.29 -13.87 23.47
N GLU A 258 1.49 -14.62 24.54
CA GLU A 258 0.41 -15.28 25.29
C GLU A 258 -0.59 -14.26 25.84
N PHE A 259 -0.11 -13.16 26.40
CA PHE A 259 -0.93 -12.07 26.91
C PHE A 259 -1.74 -11.40 25.78
N ILE A 260 -1.06 -11.00 24.69
CA ILE A 260 -1.67 -10.29 23.55
C ILE A 260 -2.76 -11.15 22.89
N LEU A 261 -2.48 -12.43 22.68
CA LEU A 261 -3.43 -13.36 22.03
C LEU A 261 -4.40 -14.00 23.02
N GLY A 262 -4.37 -13.63 24.30
CA GLY A 262 -5.20 -14.21 25.36
C GLY A 262 -6.70 -14.18 25.07
N SER A 263 -7.19 -13.15 24.38
CA SER A 263 -8.60 -13.01 23.96
C SER A 263 -8.88 -13.42 22.52
N PHE A 264 -7.87 -13.91 21.77
CA PHE A 264 -8.07 -14.28 20.36
C PHE A 264 -8.95 -15.52 20.20
N ARG A 265 -9.99 -15.41 19.38
CA ARG A 265 -11.04 -16.43 19.24
C ARG A 265 -10.50 -17.81 18.79
N PHE A 266 -9.52 -17.84 17.88
CA PHE A 266 -9.03 -19.09 17.29
C PHE A 266 -7.87 -19.67 18.11
N ARG A 267 -8.21 -20.44 19.16
CA ARG A 267 -7.22 -20.99 20.12
C ARG A 267 -6.17 -21.90 19.48
N SER A 268 -6.50 -22.61 18.40
CA SER A 268 -5.52 -23.42 17.66
C SER A 268 -4.43 -22.58 16.99
N TRP A 269 -4.77 -21.37 16.53
CA TRP A 269 -3.81 -20.44 15.96
C TRP A 269 -2.90 -19.83 17.04
N VAL A 270 -3.46 -19.57 18.21
CA VAL A 270 -2.66 -19.14 19.38
C VAL A 270 -1.66 -20.22 19.77
N ALA A 271 -2.11 -21.48 19.90
CA ALA A 271 -1.24 -22.60 20.22
C ALA A 271 -0.13 -22.80 19.17
N PHE A 272 -0.46 -22.63 17.88
CA PHE A 272 0.52 -22.68 16.79
C PHE A 272 1.57 -21.58 16.92
N ASP A 273 1.16 -20.34 17.19
CA ASP A 273 2.07 -19.20 17.36
C ASP A 273 3.01 -19.38 18.55
N LEU A 274 2.46 -19.77 19.71
CA LEU A 274 3.26 -20.04 20.91
C LEU A 274 4.23 -21.22 20.69
N TRP A 275 3.85 -22.24 19.92
CA TRP A 275 4.75 -23.33 19.53
C TRP A 275 5.90 -22.83 18.67
N LEU A 276 5.66 -21.93 17.71
CA LEU A 276 6.72 -21.32 16.91
C LEU A 276 7.69 -20.53 17.80
N ILE A 277 7.18 -19.73 18.75
CA ILE A 277 7.98 -18.88 19.63
C ILE A 277 8.89 -19.70 20.57
N GLN A 278 8.48 -20.90 20.96
CA GLN A 278 9.29 -21.79 21.81
C GLN A 278 10.55 -22.34 21.11
N SER A 279 10.60 -22.29 19.79
CA SER A 279 11.77 -22.74 19.03
C SER A 279 12.68 -21.59 18.67
N ASP A 280 13.96 -21.62 19.04
CA ASP A 280 14.94 -20.59 18.71
C ASP A 280 15.01 -20.30 17.20
N PHE A 281 14.85 -21.34 16.37
CA PHE A 281 14.86 -21.20 14.91
C PHE A 281 13.55 -20.63 14.36
N LEU A 282 12.41 -20.96 14.95
CA LEU A 282 11.08 -20.58 14.42
C LEU A 282 10.50 -19.31 15.07
N ARG A 283 11.03 -18.86 16.21
CA ARG A 283 10.54 -17.68 16.93
C ARG A 283 10.47 -16.40 16.07
N PRO A 284 11.33 -16.19 15.06
CA PRO A 284 11.16 -15.08 14.11
C PRO A 284 9.84 -15.14 13.35
N LEU A 285 9.41 -16.33 12.90
CA LEU A 285 8.10 -16.51 12.27
C LEU A 285 6.95 -16.37 13.26
N GLY A 286 7.13 -16.84 14.52
CA GLY A 286 6.17 -16.59 15.58
C GLY A 286 5.92 -15.08 15.77
N GLN A 287 6.95 -14.25 15.79
CA GLN A 287 6.79 -12.80 15.88
C GLN A 287 6.01 -12.20 14.69
N TYR A 288 6.20 -12.74 13.48
CA TYR A 288 5.42 -12.35 12.31
C TYR A 288 3.94 -12.76 12.45
N PHE A 289 3.67 -14.01 12.88
CA PHE A 289 2.30 -14.51 13.04
C PHE A 289 1.57 -13.84 14.19
N LEU A 290 2.25 -13.54 15.30
CA LEU A 290 1.70 -12.73 16.39
C LEU A 290 1.09 -11.43 15.85
N GLY A 291 1.85 -10.65 15.09
CA GLY A 291 1.38 -9.40 14.52
C GLY A 291 0.24 -9.59 13.52
N LEU A 292 0.29 -10.63 12.69
CA LEU A 292 -0.79 -10.96 11.76
C LEU A 292 -2.09 -11.32 12.50
N PHE A 293 -2.01 -12.10 13.58
CA PHE A 293 -3.18 -12.48 14.37
C PHE A 293 -3.77 -11.31 15.15
N MET A 294 -2.93 -10.38 15.63
CA MET A 294 -3.38 -9.11 16.21
C MET A 294 -4.24 -8.31 15.21
N VAL A 295 -3.84 -8.25 13.95
CA VAL A 295 -4.63 -7.54 12.91
C VAL A 295 -5.96 -8.23 12.66
N PHE A 296 -6.01 -9.56 12.63
CA PHE A 296 -7.29 -10.30 12.53
C PHE A 296 -8.19 -10.07 13.74
N GLN A 297 -7.61 -10.06 14.95
CA GLN A 297 -8.33 -9.76 16.18
C GLN A 297 -8.94 -8.34 16.15
N ARG A 298 -8.12 -7.34 15.75
CA ARG A 298 -8.56 -5.95 15.63
C ARG A 298 -9.64 -5.78 14.56
N ALA A 299 -9.49 -6.45 13.42
CA ALA A 299 -10.49 -6.41 12.34
C ALA A 299 -11.85 -6.95 12.77
N ALA A 300 -11.87 -7.98 13.65
CA ALA A 300 -13.10 -8.54 14.19
C ALA A 300 -13.72 -7.64 15.27
N GLY A 301 -12.92 -6.88 16.06
CA GLY A 301 -13.38 -6.01 17.13
C GLY A 301 -13.94 -4.65 16.66
N GLY A 302 -13.63 -4.22 15.46
CA GLY A 302 -13.98 -2.88 14.96
C GLY A 302 -13.18 -1.74 15.58
N ASN A 303 -13.57 -0.51 15.28
CA ASN A 303 -12.95 0.69 15.83
C ASN A 303 -14.00 1.80 15.97
N THR A 304 -14.06 2.45 17.12
CA THR A 304 -14.94 3.60 17.32
C THR A 304 -14.54 4.74 16.38
N GLN A 305 -15.53 5.27 15.67
CA GLN A 305 -15.36 6.33 14.69
C GLN A 305 -16.48 7.37 14.81
N TYR A 306 -16.16 8.60 14.41
CA TYR A 306 -17.16 9.62 14.15
C TYR A 306 -17.41 9.73 12.64
N PHE A 307 -18.67 9.65 12.22
CA PHE A 307 -19.06 9.79 10.83
C PHE A 307 -20.46 10.37 10.68
N LEU A 308 -20.60 11.48 9.95
CA LEU A 308 -21.85 12.18 9.66
C LEU A 308 -22.70 12.51 10.92
N GLY A 309 -22.06 12.94 11.99
CA GLY A 309 -22.76 13.32 13.24
C GLY A 309 -22.91 12.19 14.25
N GLU A 310 -22.55 10.95 13.89
CA GLU A 310 -22.69 9.78 14.76
C GLU A 310 -21.34 9.21 15.20
N VAL A 311 -21.28 8.71 16.44
CA VAL A 311 -20.16 7.95 16.99
C VAL A 311 -20.57 6.48 17.09
N THR A 312 -19.89 5.60 16.37
CA THR A 312 -20.22 4.17 16.32
C THR A 312 -18.98 3.30 16.12
N ALA A 313 -19.01 2.07 16.62
CA ALA A 313 -18.01 1.03 16.35
C ALA A 313 -18.46 0.04 15.25
N ALA A 314 -19.69 0.15 14.75
CA ALA A 314 -20.25 -0.80 13.78
C ALA A 314 -19.65 -0.66 12.35
N GLY A 315 -18.97 0.42 12.08
CA GLY A 315 -18.52 0.76 10.73
C GLY A 315 -19.65 1.25 9.81
N SER A 316 -19.30 1.78 8.65
CA SER A 316 -20.27 2.22 7.64
C SER A 316 -19.78 1.90 6.23
N ARG A 317 -20.62 1.25 5.43
CA ARG A 317 -20.27 0.90 4.03
C ARG A 317 -20.09 2.13 3.13
N ILE A 318 -20.72 3.26 3.47
CA ILE A 318 -20.58 4.52 2.70
C ILE A 318 -19.37 5.35 3.14
N TYR A 319 -18.68 4.96 4.22
CA TYR A 319 -17.56 5.71 4.78
C TYR A 319 -16.43 5.92 3.76
N PHE A 320 -15.85 4.85 3.23
CA PHE A 320 -14.75 4.96 2.28
C PHE A 320 -15.12 5.63 0.95
N PRO A 321 -16.28 5.32 0.31
CA PRO A 321 -16.74 6.05 -0.87
C PRO A 321 -16.88 7.54 -0.63
N MET A 322 -17.50 7.94 0.48
CA MET A 322 -17.66 9.35 0.84
C MET A 322 -16.31 10.03 1.05
N LEU A 323 -15.41 9.42 1.82
CA LEU A 323 -14.08 9.99 2.06
C LEU A 323 -13.24 10.07 0.79
N TYR A 324 -13.32 9.08 -0.11
CA TYR A 324 -12.66 9.13 -1.40
C TYR A 324 -13.13 10.34 -2.22
N LEU A 325 -14.45 10.56 -2.29
CA LEU A 325 -15.03 11.69 -3.02
C LEU A 325 -14.66 13.05 -2.40
N LEU A 326 -14.54 13.13 -1.06
CA LEU A 326 -14.24 14.38 -0.35
C LEU A 326 -12.76 14.71 -0.26
N LYS A 327 -11.87 13.69 -0.27
CA LYS A 327 -10.44 13.86 0.02
C LYS A 327 -9.55 13.86 -1.23
N GLU A 328 -10.04 13.29 -2.35
CA GLU A 328 -9.31 13.33 -3.61
C GLU A 328 -9.71 14.53 -4.48
N SER A 329 -8.87 14.85 -5.48
CA SER A 329 -9.08 16.03 -6.32
C SER A 329 -10.31 15.90 -7.21
N LEU A 330 -11.06 16.98 -7.36
CA LEU A 330 -12.23 17.05 -8.26
C LEU A 330 -11.84 16.72 -9.71
N ALA A 331 -10.64 17.11 -10.15
CA ALA A 331 -10.12 16.79 -11.48
C ALA A 331 -10.03 15.28 -11.71
N LEU A 332 -9.54 14.52 -10.71
CA LEU A 332 -9.52 13.06 -10.80
C LEU A 332 -10.94 12.48 -10.93
N HIS A 333 -11.90 12.99 -10.17
CA HIS A 333 -13.29 12.48 -10.21
C HIS A 333 -13.96 12.75 -11.55
N ILE A 334 -13.79 13.96 -12.10
CA ILE A 334 -14.33 14.30 -13.43
C ILE A 334 -13.71 13.39 -14.51
N LEU A 335 -12.37 13.25 -14.51
CA LEU A 335 -11.68 12.43 -15.49
C LEU A 335 -11.99 10.93 -15.30
N SER A 336 -12.20 10.47 -14.07
CA SER A 336 -12.67 9.11 -13.79
C SER A 336 -14.07 8.86 -14.34
N ALA A 337 -15.00 9.80 -14.16
CA ALA A 337 -16.35 9.69 -14.74
C ALA A 337 -16.32 9.62 -16.27
N ILE A 338 -15.50 10.46 -16.92
CA ILE A 338 -15.28 10.44 -18.36
C ILE A 338 -14.68 9.09 -18.81
N ALA A 339 -13.65 8.61 -18.11
CA ALA A 339 -13.00 7.34 -18.39
C ALA A 339 -13.97 6.15 -18.28
N ILE A 340 -14.77 6.11 -17.21
CA ILE A 340 -15.80 5.08 -17.00
C ILE A 340 -16.85 5.14 -18.12
N PHE A 341 -17.31 6.35 -18.49
CA PHE A 341 -18.28 6.51 -19.58
C PHE A 341 -17.76 5.89 -20.89
N PHE A 342 -16.52 6.17 -21.29
CA PHE A 342 -15.96 5.61 -22.52
C PHE A 342 -15.68 4.11 -22.42
N ALA A 343 -15.24 3.61 -21.28
CA ALA A 343 -15.06 2.18 -21.03
C ALA A 343 -16.41 1.42 -21.16
N VAL A 344 -17.45 1.91 -20.49
CA VAL A 344 -18.81 1.34 -20.55
C VAL A 344 -19.37 1.40 -21.98
N ARG A 345 -19.26 2.56 -22.66
CA ARG A 345 -19.68 2.69 -24.07
C ARG A 345 -19.01 1.64 -24.95
N ARG A 346 -17.69 1.41 -24.81
CA ARG A 346 -16.95 0.40 -25.57
C ARG A 346 -17.49 -1.01 -25.34
N VAL A 347 -17.80 -1.36 -24.10
CA VAL A 347 -18.41 -2.66 -23.76
C VAL A 347 -19.79 -2.80 -24.35
N LEU A 348 -20.64 -1.76 -24.26
CA LEU A 348 -22.01 -1.78 -24.78
C LEU A 348 -22.07 -1.84 -26.31
N THR A 349 -21.14 -1.20 -27.00
CA THR A 349 -21.05 -1.17 -28.46
C THR A 349 -20.27 -2.34 -29.06
N SER A 350 -19.66 -3.19 -28.23
CA SER A 350 -18.96 -4.40 -28.68
C SER A 350 -19.94 -5.36 -29.37
N SER A 351 -19.57 -5.82 -30.56
CA SER A 351 -20.38 -6.72 -31.39
C SER A 351 -20.46 -8.14 -30.83
N SER A 352 -19.51 -8.55 -30.00
CA SER A 352 -19.50 -9.89 -29.39
C SER A 352 -19.57 -9.80 -27.86
N LYS A 353 -20.61 -10.42 -27.30
CA LYS A 353 -20.85 -10.53 -25.85
C LYS A 353 -20.66 -11.98 -25.35
N SER A 354 -19.99 -12.81 -26.12
CA SER A 354 -19.76 -14.21 -25.76
C SER A 354 -18.71 -14.33 -24.63
N ILE A 355 -18.78 -15.41 -23.86
CA ILE A 355 -17.76 -15.70 -22.83
C ILE A 355 -16.36 -15.77 -23.45
N ALA A 356 -16.24 -16.33 -24.66
CA ALA A 356 -14.97 -16.38 -25.39
C ALA A 356 -14.41 -15.00 -25.71
N ALA A 357 -15.27 -14.03 -26.05
CA ALA A 357 -14.84 -12.65 -26.28
C ALA A 357 -14.35 -11.96 -24.97
N VAL A 358 -15.04 -12.20 -23.86
CA VAL A 358 -14.61 -11.70 -22.54
C VAL A 358 -13.25 -12.31 -22.14
N LEU A 359 -13.08 -13.62 -22.28
CA LEU A 359 -11.82 -14.29 -21.99
C LEU A 359 -10.68 -13.83 -22.93
N GLY A 360 -11.00 -13.57 -24.20
CA GLY A 360 -10.07 -12.97 -25.16
C GLY A 360 -9.63 -11.58 -24.72
N TRP A 361 -10.57 -10.74 -24.30
CA TRP A 361 -10.25 -9.41 -23.76
C TRP A 361 -9.36 -9.51 -22.51
N VAL A 362 -9.67 -10.41 -21.57
CA VAL A 362 -8.84 -10.65 -20.37
C VAL A 362 -7.42 -11.05 -20.76
N ARG A 363 -7.26 -11.93 -21.77
CA ARG A 363 -5.93 -12.34 -22.26
C ARG A 363 -5.14 -11.16 -22.81
N ASP A 364 -5.78 -10.32 -23.62
CA ASP A 364 -5.12 -9.25 -24.37
C ASP A 364 -4.89 -7.98 -23.52
N HIS A 365 -5.63 -7.84 -22.39
CA HIS A 365 -5.59 -6.69 -21.47
C HIS A 365 -5.36 -7.12 -20.01
N PHE A 366 -4.45 -8.10 -19.82
CA PHE A 366 -4.31 -8.74 -18.50
C PHE A 366 -3.79 -7.78 -17.41
N LEU A 367 -3.04 -6.74 -17.76
CA LEU A 367 -2.58 -5.72 -16.82
C LEU A 367 -3.75 -4.88 -16.30
N GLU A 368 -4.64 -4.44 -17.20
CA GLU A 368 -5.85 -3.69 -16.84
C GLU A 368 -6.80 -4.56 -16.04
N PHE A 369 -7.01 -5.81 -16.47
CA PHE A 369 -7.82 -6.77 -15.75
C PHE A 369 -7.30 -7.01 -14.34
N GLY A 370 -5.99 -7.23 -14.17
CA GLY A 370 -5.36 -7.40 -12.86
C GLY A 370 -5.52 -6.18 -11.97
N SER A 371 -5.40 -4.98 -12.52
CA SER A 371 -5.63 -3.73 -11.81
C SER A 371 -7.08 -3.59 -11.34
N ILE A 372 -8.06 -3.94 -12.21
CA ILE A 372 -9.49 -3.91 -11.88
C ILE A 372 -9.81 -4.94 -10.79
N VAL A 373 -9.31 -6.16 -10.91
CA VAL A 373 -9.49 -7.23 -9.90
C VAL A 373 -8.94 -6.79 -8.55
N PHE A 374 -7.75 -6.22 -8.53
CA PHE A 374 -7.15 -5.68 -7.31
C PHE A 374 -8.04 -4.61 -6.68
N ILE A 375 -8.42 -3.59 -7.45
CA ILE A 375 -9.30 -2.50 -6.97
C ILE A 375 -10.60 -3.09 -6.42
N ALA A 376 -11.26 -3.98 -7.17
CA ALA A 376 -12.53 -4.57 -6.78
C ALA A 376 -12.44 -5.36 -5.46
N ILE A 377 -11.47 -6.29 -5.35
CA ILE A 377 -11.28 -7.10 -4.14
C ILE A 377 -10.94 -6.22 -2.94
N TYR A 378 -10.05 -5.23 -3.14
CA TYR A 378 -9.64 -4.33 -2.07
C TYR A 378 -10.80 -3.47 -1.57
N TRP A 379 -11.58 -2.88 -2.48
CA TRP A 379 -12.77 -2.09 -2.12
C TRP A 379 -13.85 -2.95 -1.47
N LEU A 380 -14.14 -4.14 -1.99
CA LEU A 380 -15.10 -5.07 -1.37
C LEU A 380 -14.68 -5.44 0.05
N SER A 381 -13.41 -5.74 0.27
CA SER A 381 -12.86 -6.01 1.60
C SER A 381 -13.01 -4.80 2.52
N SER A 382 -12.68 -3.59 2.04
CA SER A 382 -12.78 -2.35 2.82
C SER A 382 -14.23 -2.00 3.17
N LEU A 383 -15.16 -2.13 2.22
CA LEU A 383 -16.61 -1.87 2.44
C LEU A 383 -17.24 -2.86 3.43
N SER A 384 -16.66 -4.05 3.56
CA SER A 384 -17.12 -5.09 4.50
C SER A 384 -16.46 -4.97 5.88
N SER A 385 -15.44 -4.10 6.02
CA SER A 385 -14.68 -3.93 7.25
C SER A 385 -15.36 -2.95 8.19
N THR A 386 -15.30 -3.24 9.49
CA THR A 386 -15.69 -2.31 10.57
C THR A 386 -14.58 -1.33 10.94
N LEU A 387 -13.36 -1.48 10.36
CA LEU A 387 -12.22 -0.60 10.57
C LEU A 387 -12.29 0.63 9.66
N ASN A 388 -13.10 1.61 10.04
CA ASN A 388 -13.24 2.87 9.33
C ASN A 388 -12.21 3.91 9.85
N ILE A 389 -10.96 3.85 9.35
CA ILE A 389 -9.81 4.59 9.87
C ILE A 389 -9.27 5.67 8.91
N GLY A 390 -10.12 6.20 8.05
CA GLY A 390 -9.76 7.27 7.11
C GLY A 390 -9.53 6.79 5.68
N VAL A 391 -9.48 7.74 4.74
CA VAL A 391 -9.25 7.49 3.31
C VAL A 391 -7.93 6.77 3.03
N ARG A 392 -6.95 6.90 3.93
CA ARG A 392 -5.65 6.23 3.88
C ARG A 392 -5.76 4.70 3.74
N HIS A 393 -6.87 4.13 4.22
CA HIS A 393 -7.10 2.68 4.13
C HIS A 393 -7.28 2.21 2.67
N VAL A 394 -7.86 3.02 1.79
CA VAL A 394 -8.04 2.69 0.36
C VAL A 394 -6.93 3.26 -0.54
N LEU A 395 -5.93 3.95 0.02
CA LEU A 395 -4.78 4.50 -0.68
C LEU A 395 -4.05 3.51 -1.61
N PRO A 396 -3.91 2.21 -1.26
CA PRO A 396 -3.28 1.22 -2.14
C PRO A 396 -3.91 1.09 -3.52
N THR A 397 -5.20 1.42 -3.68
CA THR A 397 -5.89 1.31 -4.97
C THR A 397 -5.63 2.50 -5.92
N PHE A 398 -5.20 3.64 -5.38
CA PHE A 398 -5.08 4.89 -6.13
C PHE A 398 -4.07 4.82 -7.29
N PRO A 399 -2.87 4.24 -7.16
CA PRO A 399 -1.93 4.14 -8.27
C PRO A 399 -2.53 3.43 -9.49
N PHE A 400 -3.33 2.38 -9.25
CA PHE A 400 -3.99 1.62 -10.32
C PHE A 400 -5.18 2.39 -10.92
N ILE A 401 -5.93 3.13 -10.09
CA ILE A 401 -6.98 4.06 -10.57
C ILE A 401 -6.35 5.11 -11.48
N TYR A 402 -5.23 5.74 -11.06
CA TYR A 402 -4.54 6.75 -11.86
C TYR A 402 -4.09 6.21 -13.22
N VAL A 403 -3.54 4.99 -13.25
CA VAL A 403 -3.13 4.35 -14.51
C VAL A 403 -4.30 4.05 -15.43
N LEU A 404 -5.37 3.44 -14.90
CA LEU A 404 -6.55 3.09 -15.69
C LEU A 404 -7.26 4.32 -16.23
N VAL A 405 -7.47 5.34 -15.40
CA VAL A 405 -8.06 6.62 -15.83
C VAL A 405 -7.19 7.29 -16.89
N SER A 406 -5.89 7.39 -16.67
CA SER A 406 -4.96 8.00 -17.62
C SER A 406 -4.95 7.28 -18.95
N LYS A 407 -4.98 5.94 -18.95
CA LYS A 407 -5.06 5.14 -20.18
C LYS A 407 -6.33 5.44 -20.99
N GLU A 408 -7.48 5.46 -20.33
CA GLU A 408 -8.75 5.74 -21.02
C GLU A 408 -8.83 7.18 -21.55
N ILE A 409 -8.39 8.17 -20.78
CA ILE A 409 -8.36 9.57 -21.22
C ILE A 409 -7.42 9.77 -22.40
N VAL A 410 -6.21 9.21 -22.35
CA VAL A 410 -5.26 9.30 -23.49
C VAL A 410 -5.80 8.58 -24.72
N SER A 411 -6.46 7.43 -24.55
CA SER A 411 -7.10 6.70 -25.65
C SER A 411 -8.24 7.53 -26.27
N TRP A 412 -9.07 8.16 -25.44
CA TRP A 412 -10.14 9.04 -25.88
C TRP A 412 -9.59 10.25 -26.65
N LEU A 413 -8.60 10.96 -26.13
CA LEU A 413 -7.98 12.11 -26.78
C LEU A 413 -7.38 11.74 -28.14
N ARG A 414 -6.76 10.55 -28.27
CA ARG A 414 -6.21 10.05 -29.54
C ARG A 414 -7.29 9.66 -30.56
N SER A 415 -8.51 9.43 -30.15
CA SER A 415 -9.63 9.12 -31.05
C SER A 415 -10.24 10.36 -31.72
N TRP A 416 -9.87 11.56 -31.28
CA TRP A 416 -10.32 12.80 -31.91
C TRP A 416 -9.62 13.01 -33.24
N PRO A 417 -10.34 13.39 -34.30
CA PRO A 417 -9.76 13.76 -35.58
C PRO A 417 -8.96 15.06 -35.38
N THR A 418 -7.65 14.90 -35.20
CA THR A 418 -6.72 16.02 -35.07
C THR A 418 -6.15 16.34 -36.44
N SER A 419 -6.78 17.21 -37.21
CA SER A 419 -6.18 17.74 -38.44
C SER A 419 -5.01 18.70 -38.17
N ASP A 420 -4.85 19.22 -36.93
CA ASP A 420 -3.95 20.34 -36.67
C ASP A 420 -3.08 20.27 -35.42
N VAL A 421 -3.04 19.16 -34.68
CA VAL A 421 -2.18 19.05 -33.47
C VAL A 421 -1.20 17.90 -33.63
N ALA A 422 0.02 18.21 -34.06
CA ALA A 422 1.05 17.21 -34.35
C ALA A 422 1.58 16.46 -33.10
N SER A 423 1.35 16.99 -31.89
CA SER A 423 1.71 16.32 -30.63
C SER A 423 0.80 16.76 -29.48
N TRP A 424 0.62 15.88 -28.47
CA TRP A 424 -0.10 16.22 -27.25
C TRP A 424 0.54 17.40 -26.50
N TRP A 425 1.85 17.64 -26.71
CA TRP A 425 2.58 18.77 -26.15
C TRP A 425 2.11 20.11 -26.72
N GLU A 426 1.79 20.17 -28.00
CA GLU A 426 1.18 21.37 -28.61
C GLU A 426 -0.25 21.59 -28.11
N TRP A 427 -0.99 20.51 -27.85
CA TRP A 427 -2.29 20.60 -27.21
C TRP A 427 -2.20 21.16 -25.79
N LEU A 428 -1.24 20.69 -24.98
CA LEU A 428 -1.01 21.25 -23.65
C LEU A 428 -0.56 22.70 -23.71
N LYS A 429 0.28 23.09 -24.64
CA LYS A 429 0.65 24.50 -24.84
C LYS A 429 -0.57 25.35 -25.14
N ARG A 430 -1.44 24.95 -26.08
CA ARG A 430 -2.68 25.66 -26.40
C ARG A 430 -3.65 25.71 -25.21
N ALA A 431 -3.83 24.61 -24.48
CA ALA A 431 -4.65 24.59 -23.28
C ALA A 431 -4.11 25.56 -22.21
N PHE A 432 -2.78 25.61 -22.03
CA PHE A 432 -2.13 26.54 -21.12
C PHE A 432 -2.24 28.00 -21.58
N GLU A 433 -2.09 28.27 -22.88
CA GLU A 433 -2.26 29.59 -23.48
C GLU A 433 -3.71 30.10 -23.33
N ILE A 434 -4.72 29.21 -23.54
CA ILE A 434 -6.13 29.54 -23.31
C ILE A 434 -6.38 29.85 -21.82
N TYR A 435 -5.78 29.06 -20.92
CA TYR A 435 -5.90 29.29 -19.48
C TYR A 435 -5.27 30.63 -19.05
N ILE A 436 -4.06 30.94 -19.52
CA ILE A 436 -3.37 32.21 -19.24
C ILE A 436 -4.13 33.40 -19.85
N SER A 437 -4.64 33.28 -21.07
CA SER A 437 -5.45 34.34 -21.72
C SER A 437 -6.77 34.58 -20.97
N SER A 438 -7.40 33.52 -20.44
CA SER A 438 -8.62 33.66 -19.62
C SER A 438 -8.38 34.40 -18.31
N ILE A 439 -7.24 34.17 -17.66
CA ILE A 439 -6.81 34.90 -16.44
C ILE A 439 -6.50 36.38 -16.79
N ALA A 440 -5.82 36.64 -17.90
CA ALA A 440 -5.52 38.01 -18.36
C ALA A 440 -6.79 38.80 -18.72
N TYR A 441 -7.79 38.14 -19.35
CA TYR A 441 -9.06 38.74 -19.69
C TYR A 441 -9.93 39.02 -18.46
N GLY A 442 -9.83 38.14 -17.41
CA GLY A 442 -10.51 38.35 -16.13
C GLY A 442 -9.98 39.56 -15.34
N LYS A 443 -8.69 39.87 -15.46
CA LYS A 443 -8.09 41.05 -14.81
C LYS A 443 -8.48 42.38 -15.43
N ASN A 444 -8.82 42.41 -16.71
CA ASN A 444 -9.22 43.66 -17.40
C ASN A 444 -10.70 44.03 -17.20
N LYS A 445 -11.51 43.21 -16.50
CA LYS A 445 -12.90 43.51 -16.16
C LYS A 445 -13.14 44.01 -14.73
N VAL A 446 -12.08 44.20 -13.94
CA VAL A 446 -12.17 44.68 -12.56
C VAL A 446 -11.39 46.00 -12.43
N ASN A 447 -11.70 46.97 -13.26
CA ASN A 447 -11.51 48.41 -12.95
C ASN A 447 -12.64 49.21 -13.60
N PRO A 448 -13.46 49.89 -12.81
CA PRO A 448 -14.41 50.84 -13.31
C PRO A 448 -13.74 52.10 -13.83
#